data_daa8b381452d79dfcde5ea80af98a04c
#
_entry.id   daa8b381452d79dfcde5ea80af98a04c
#
_cell.length_a   1.000
_cell.length_b   1.000
_cell.length_c   1.000
_cell.angle_alpha   90.00
_cell.angle_beta   90.00
_cell.angle_gamma   90.00
#
_symmetry.space_group_name_H-M   'P 1'
#
loop_
_entity.id
_entity.type
_entity.pdbx_description
1 polymer ?
#
loop_
_entity_poly.entity_id
_entity_poly.type
_entity_poly.pdbx_seq_one_letter_code
_entity_poly.pdbx_strand_id
1 'polypeptide(L)'
;MRSIRRLRGYPGYVGDLFRYLRSPGAEPWSSISLRPMLEDKTSTTGFDAHYVYLGAWAFRQIVTHRPERHVDVGAQIGWVTCLASVTQVVFLDVRPFPGSVENLQSRAGDVLALPFGDLELSSVSCLHVAEHIGLGRYGDAIDPLGTRKAIRELARVLAVGGRLYFALPVGRPKVVFNAHRIHDPTTISQWFGEEGVRVEEFAAVDDRGRFCPDADPRDLRDQRYACGMYLVRR
;
A
#
# COMPACT_ATOMS: atom_id res chain seq x y z
N MET A 1 -13.70 -2.93 -22.59
CA MET A 1 -12.84 -2.05 -23.38
C MET A 1 -11.36 -2.50 -23.46
N ARG A 2 -10.77 -3.17 -22.45
CA ARG A 2 -9.35 -3.69 -22.50
C ARG A 2 -9.12 -4.73 -23.60
N SER A 3 -10.05 -5.66 -23.88
CA SER A 3 -9.88 -6.70 -24.90
C SER A 3 -9.73 -6.19 -26.34
N ILE A 4 -10.44 -5.13 -26.73
CA ILE A 4 -10.39 -4.59 -28.11
C ILE A 4 -9.07 -3.83 -28.37
N ARG A 5 -8.52 -3.15 -27.36
CA ARG A 5 -7.20 -2.51 -27.45
C ARG A 5 -6.08 -3.52 -27.66
N ARG A 6 -6.11 -4.66 -26.96
CA ARG A 6 -5.16 -5.76 -27.13
C ARG A 6 -5.10 -6.26 -28.57
N LEU A 7 -6.27 -6.50 -29.20
CA LEU A 7 -6.33 -7.01 -30.58
C LEU A 7 -5.65 -6.06 -31.59
N ARG A 8 -5.73 -4.74 -31.38
CA ARG A 8 -5.12 -3.74 -32.27
C ARG A 8 -3.58 -3.70 -32.23
N GLY A 9 -2.96 -4.24 -31.19
CA GLY A 9 -1.51 -4.30 -31.04
C GLY A 9 -0.84 -5.41 -31.86
N TYR A 10 -1.58 -6.49 -32.21
CA TYR A 10 -1.01 -7.64 -32.90
C TYR A 10 -0.38 -7.33 -34.27
N PRO A 11 -0.97 -6.53 -35.16
CA PRO A 11 -0.33 -6.22 -36.45
C PRO A 11 1.02 -5.54 -36.28
N GLY A 12 1.12 -4.62 -35.32
CA GLY A 12 2.40 -3.96 -35.00
C GLY A 12 3.43 -4.94 -34.44
N TYR A 13 3.03 -5.82 -33.52
CA TYR A 13 3.89 -6.85 -32.96
C TYR A 13 4.45 -7.80 -34.03
N VAL A 14 3.59 -8.28 -34.93
CA VAL A 14 3.99 -9.16 -36.03
C VAL A 14 4.95 -8.42 -36.98
N GLY A 15 4.64 -7.17 -37.32
CA GLY A 15 5.53 -6.34 -38.14
C GLY A 15 6.91 -6.13 -37.49
N ASP A 16 6.95 -5.88 -36.18
CA ASP A 16 8.20 -5.74 -35.43
C ASP A 16 9.00 -7.05 -35.39
N LEU A 17 8.33 -8.19 -35.21
CA LEU A 17 8.96 -9.52 -35.25
C LEU A 17 9.62 -9.80 -36.60
N PHE A 18 8.91 -9.53 -37.71
CA PHE A 18 9.50 -9.72 -39.04
C PHE A 18 10.66 -8.79 -39.31
N ARG A 19 10.61 -7.55 -38.84
CA ARG A 19 11.75 -6.61 -38.95
C ARG A 19 12.95 -7.12 -38.14
N TYR A 20 12.71 -7.57 -36.92
CA TYR A 20 13.75 -8.13 -36.08
C TYR A 20 14.44 -9.33 -36.71
N LEU A 21 13.68 -10.31 -37.23
CA LEU A 21 14.20 -11.52 -37.86
C LEU A 21 15.03 -11.25 -39.12
N ARG A 22 14.81 -10.11 -39.80
CA ARG A 22 15.57 -9.69 -40.99
C ARG A 22 16.73 -8.78 -40.67
N SER A 23 16.90 -8.38 -39.40
CA SER A 23 17.97 -7.49 -38.99
C SER A 23 19.29 -8.26 -38.87
N PRO A 24 20.45 -7.67 -39.25
CA PRO A 24 21.75 -8.25 -39.01
C PRO A 24 21.96 -8.51 -37.51
N GLY A 25 22.37 -9.74 -37.15
CA GLY A 25 22.60 -10.14 -35.76
C GLY A 25 21.35 -10.68 -35.04
N ALA A 26 20.21 -10.86 -35.72
CA ALA A 26 19.06 -11.50 -35.16
C ALA A 26 19.36 -12.94 -34.76
N GLU A 27 18.83 -13.38 -33.60
CA GLU A 27 18.93 -14.75 -33.14
C GLU A 27 18.17 -15.70 -34.09
N PRO A 28 18.64 -16.96 -34.21
CA PRO A 28 17.94 -17.95 -34.99
C PRO A 28 16.53 -18.22 -34.43
N TRP A 29 15.59 -18.51 -35.31
CA TRP A 29 14.20 -18.76 -34.95
C TRP A 29 14.04 -19.80 -33.83
N SER A 30 14.90 -20.80 -33.78
CA SER A 30 14.89 -21.84 -32.73
C SER A 30 15.14 -21.31 -31.33
N SER A 31 15.71 -20.10 -31.20
CA SER A 31 15.97 -19.44 -29.91
C SER A 31 14.93 -18.39 -29.55
N ILE A 32 13.86 -18.21 -30.36
CA ILE A 32 12.85 -17.17 -30.16
C ILE A 32 11.62 -17.75 -29.49
N SER A 33 11.24 -17.16 -28.34
CA SER A 33 9.95 -17.38 -27.69
C SER A 33 9.03 -16.17 -27.89
N LEU A 34 7.79 -16.41 -28.33
CA LEU A 34 6.84 -15.34 -28.59
C LEU A 34 6.02 -15.02 -27.34
N ARG A 35 6.18 -13.78 -26.86
CA ARG A 35 5.37 -13.22 -25.77
C ARG A 35 4.88 -11.81 -26.17
N PRO A 36 3.67 -11.68 -26.74
CA PRO A 36 3.16 -10.38 -27.18
C PRO A 36 2.94 -9.42 -26.01
N MET A 37 3.74 -8.35 -25.94
CA MET A 37 3.55 -7.20 -25.06
C MET A 37 2.94 -6.07 -25.89
N LEU A 38 1.62 -5.88 -25.82
CA LEU A 38 0.86 -5.09 -26.79
C LEU A 38 0.45 -3.71 -26.29
N GLU A 39 0.65 -3.44 -24.99
CA GLU A 39 0.14 -2.23 -24.33
C GLU A 39 1.25 -1.28 -23.86
N ASP A 40 2.53 -1.63 -24.04
CA ASP A 40 3.67 -0.90 -23.45
C ASP A 40 4.20 0.23 -24.32
N LYS A 41 3.74 0.36 -25.59
CA LYS A 41 4.10 1.49 -26.46
C LYS A 41 3.32 2.75 -26.07
N THR A 42 3.72 3.35 -24.95
CA THR A 42 3.13 4.58 -24.39
C THR A 42 4.16 5.69 -24.31
N SER A 43 3.71 6.95 -24.27
CA SER A 43 4.59 8.11 -24.12
C SER A 43 5.05 8.32 -22.66
N THR A 44 4.42 7.64 -21.70
CA THR A 44 4.72 7.75 -20.28
C THR A 44 4.68 6.38 -19.62
N THR A 45 5.47 6.17 -18.58
CA THR A 45 5.38 4.97 -17.74
C THR A 45 4.09 5.00 -16.92
N GLY A 46 3.25 3.96 -17.07
CA GLY A 46 2.08 3.77 -16.23
C GLY A 46 2.49 3.43 -14.80
N PHE A 47 1.80 4.01 -13.81
CA PHE A 47 2.02 3.70 -12.40
C PHE A 47 0.71 3.78 -11.62
N ASP A 48 0.67 3.10 -10.47
CA ASP A 48 -0.38 3.26 -9.49
C ASP A 48 -0.01 4.43 -8.55
N ALA A 49 -0.76 5.53 -8.67
CA ALA A 49 -0.46 6.74 -7.92
C ALA A 49 -0.58 6.54 -6.40
N HIS A 50 -1.54 5.72 -5.94
CA HIS A 50 -1.66 5.42 -4.52
C HIS A 50 -0.37 4.77 -4.00
N TYR A 51 0.06 3.64 -4.58
CA TYR A 51 1.23 2.91 -4.10
C TYR A 51 2.55 3.67 -4.26
N VAL A 52 2.72 4.40 -5.36
CA VAL A 52 3.96 5.15 -5.61
C VAL A 52 4.11 6.31 -4.63
N TYR A 53 3.08 7.15 -4.49
CA TYR A 53 3.18 8.31 -3.59
C TYR A 53 3.12 7.91 -2.12
N LEU A 54 2.28 6.92 -1.76
CA LEU A 54 2.24 6.36 -0.41
C LEU A 54 3.59 5.78 0.00
N GLY A 55 4.19 4.94 -0.86
CA GLY A 55 5.50 4.35 -0.59
C GLY A 55 6.58 5.41 -0.40
N ALA A 56 6.62 6.43 -1.27
CA ALA A 56 7.57 7.52 -1.18
C ALA A 56 7.36 8.38 0.09
N TRP A 57 6.10 8.67 0.44
CA TRP A 57 5.74 9.42 1.64
C TRP A 57 6.15 8.65 2.90
N ALA A 58 5.70 7.41 3.05
CA ALA A 58 5.97 6.61 4.24
C ALA A 58 7.47 6.34 4.41
N PHE A 59 8.20 6.02 3.32
CA PHE A 59 9.64 5.81 3.37
C PHE A 59 10.37 7.07 3.86
N ARG A 60 10.03 8.25 3.30
CA ARG A 60 10.63 9.53 3.72
C ARG A 60 10.39 9.79 5.19
N GLN A 61 9.16 9.62 5.67
CA GLN A 61 8.80 9.83 7.07
C GLN A 61 9.60 8.90 7.99
N ILE A 62 9.63 7.60 7.70
CA ILE A 62 10.34 6.61 8.52
C ILE A 62 11.84 6.89 8.55
N VAL A 63 12.46 7.14 7.39
CA VAL A 63 13.91 7.43 7.31
C VAL A 63 14.28 8.74 8.02
N THR A 64 13.42 9.75 7.97
CA THR A 64 13.62 11.01 8.70
C THR A 64 13.62 10.79 10.22
N HIS A 65 12.74 9.94 10.72
CA HIS A 65 12.60 9.65 12.15
C HIS A 65 13.62 8.63 12.68
N ARG A 66 14.33 7.90 11.78
CA ARG A 66 15.42 6.97 12.08
C ARG A 66 15.13 6.00 13.24
N PRO A 67 14.05 5.22 13.19
CA PRO A 67 13.80 4.23 14.22
C PRO A 67 14.87 3.13 14.15
N GLU A 68 15.31 2.62 15.30
CA GLU A 68 16.21 1.45 15.36
C GLU A 68 15.52 0.21 14.78
N ARG A 69 14.22 0.08 15.06
CA ARG A 69 13.36 -0.98 14.55
C ARG A 69 12.02 -0.41 14.10
N HIS A 70 11.55 -0.88 12.97
CA HIS A 70 10.23 -0.58 12.43
C HIS A 70 9.39 -1.85 12.35
N VAL A 71 8.10 -1.76 12.68
CA VAL A 71 7.12 -2.86 12.51
C VAL A 71 6.19 -2.48 11.37
N ASP A 72 6.14 -3.30 10.33
CA ASP A 72 5.17 -3.13 9.25
C ASP A 72 4.08 -4.20 9.33
N VAL A 73 2.84 -3.78 9.19
CA VAL A 73 1.67 -4.66 9.22
C VAL A 73 1.06 -4.74 7.83
N GLY A 74 1.36 -5.82 7.11
CA GLY A 74 0.67 -6.25 5.89
C GLY A 74 0.89 -5.40 4.64
N ALA A 75 1.86 -4.47 4.61
CA ALA A 75 2.11 -3.65 3.44
C ALA A 75 2.72 -4.45 2.27
N GLN A 76 2.87 -3.81 1.12
CA GLN A 76 3.45 -4.43 -0.06
C GLN A 76 4.90 -4.86 0.18
N ILE A 77 5.21 -6.14 -0.02
CA ILE A 77 6.52 -6.74 0.31
C ILE A 77 7.70 -6.04 -0.39
N GLY A 78 7.54 -5.60 -1.64
CA GLY A 78 8.60 -4.89 -2.36
C GLY A 78 8.99 -3.57 -1.68
N TRP A 79 8.04 -2.85 -1.10
CA TRP A 79 8.30 -1.64 -0.32
C TRP A 79 8.99 -1.97 1.01
N VAL A 80 8.51 -2.99 1.72
CA VAL A 80 9.05 -3.45 3.00
C VAL A 80 10.50 -3.90 2.84
N THR A 81 10.84 -4.63 1.79
CA THR A 81 12.22 -5.07 1.51
C THR A 81 13.17 -3.90 1.21
N CYS A 82 12.69 -2.85 0.54
CA CYS A 82 13.47 -1.62 0.37
C CYS A 82 13.71 -0.92 1.71
N LEU A 83 12.70 -0.87 2.59
CA LEU A 83 12.84 -0.28 3.92
C LEU A 83 13.86 -1.04 4.78
N ALA A 84 13.93 -2.36 4.66
CA ALA A 84 14.88 -3.21 5.38
C ALA A 84 16.35 -2.92 5.02
N SER A 85 16.64 -2.22 3.91
CA SER A 85 18.00 -1.79 3.58
C SER A 85 18.50 -0.61 4.43
N VAL A 86 17.62 0.06 5.17
CA VAL A 86 17.96 1.27 5.96
C VAL A 86 17.58 1.18 7.44
N THR A 87 16.83 0.18 7.87
CA THR A 87 16.47 -0.06 9.28
C THR A 87 16.13 -1.54 9.51
N GLN A 88 16.11 -1.97 10.78
CA GLN A 88 15.59 -3.29 11.14
C GLN A 88 14.07 -3.31 10.98
N VAL A 89 13.52 -4.27 10.23
CA VAL A 89 12.08 -4.39 9.97
C VAL A 89 11.53 -5.71 10.47
N VAL A 90 10.42 -5.64 11.20
CA VAL A 90 9.55 -6.78 11.50
C VAL A 90 8.31 -6.64 10.64
N PHE A 91 8.15 -7.54 9.68
CA PHE A 91 6.98 -7.61 8.81
C PHE A 91 5.97 -8.63 9.35
N LEU A 92 4.76 -8.18 9.62
CA LEU A 92 3.64 -9.00 10.08
C LEU A 92 2.58 -9.10 8.99
N ASP A 93 2.22 -10.30 8.60
CA ASP A 93 1.10 -10.55 7.69
C ASP A 93 0.45 -11.89 8.09
N VAL A 94 -0.84 -12.04 7.87
CA VAL A 94 -1.53 -13.33 8.04
C VAL A 94 -0.96 -14.39 7.11
N ARG A 95 -0.25 -13.98 6.06
CA ARG A 95 0.48 -14.79 5.08
C ARG A 95 1.94 -14.34 5.04
N PRO A 96 2.77 -14.76 6.00
CA PRO A 96 4.14 -14.27 6.11
C PRO A 96 4.94 -14.52 4.82
N PHE A 97 5.83 -13.58 4.50
CA PHE A 97 6.74 -13.69 3.37
C PHE A 97 7.75 -14.83 3.60
N PRO A 98 7.85 -15.81 2.68
CA PRO A 98 8.70 -17.00 2.89
C PRO A 98 10.17 -16.77 2.50
N GLY A 99 10.50 -15.60 1.93
CA GLY A 99 11.86 -15.27 1.50
C GLY A 99 12.74 -14.79 2.65
N SER A 100 14.04 -14.68 2.40
CA SER A 100 15.03 -14.12 3.32
C SER A 100 15.63 -12.85 2.75
N VAL A 101 15.58 -11.78 3.51
CA VAL A 101 16.19 -10.48 3.20
C VAL A 101 16.91 -9.99 4.46
N GLU A 102 18.10 -9.44 4.32
CA GLU A 102 18.85 -8.88 5.43
C GLU A 102 18.02 -7.80 6.13
N ASN A 103 18.11 -7.73 7.47
CA ASN A 103 17.36 -6.82 8.32
C ASN A 103 15.82 -6.94 8.26
N LEU A 104 15.28 -7.98 7.61
CA LEU A 104 13.85 -8.25 7.53
C LEU A 104 13.48 -9.54 8.25
N GLN A 105 12.68 -9.41 9.31
CA GLN A 105 12.07 -10.56 9.98
C GLN A 105 10.59 -10.65 9.60
N SER A 106 10.21 -11.68 8.83
CA SER A 106 8.81 -11.94 8.50
C SER A 106 8.19 -12.91 9.50
N ARG A 107 7.00 -12.56 10.03
CA ARG A 107 6.24 -13.38 10.99
C ARG A 107 4.75 -13.39 10.64
N ALA A 108 4.07 -14.47 10.98
CA ALA A 108 2.61 -14.48 10.98
C ALA A 108 2.08 -13.51 12.06
N GLY A 109 1.06 -12.72 11.69
CA GLY A 109 0.42 -11.78 12.63
C GLY A 109 -0.93 -11.30 12.11
N ASP A 110 -1.82 -11.02 13.04
CA ASP A 110 -3.13 -10.44 12.77
C ASP A 110 -3.14 -8.99 13.29
N VAL A 111 -3.56 -8.05 12.47
CA VAL A 111 -3.70 -6.64 12.85
C VAL A 111 -4.72 -6.41 13.96
N LEU A 112 -5.61 -7.37 14.21
CA LEU A 112 -6.58 -7.35 15.31
C LEU A 112 -6.03 -7.87 16.64
N ALA A 113 -4.83 -8.52 16.63
CA ALA A 113 -4.17 -9.08 17.79
C ALA A 113 -2.66 -9.10 17.59
N LEU A 114 -2.03 -7.92 17.60
CA LEU A 114 -0.61 -7.77 17.37
C LEU A 114 0.20 -8.40 18.53
N PRO A 115 1.28 -9.16 18.25
CA PRO A 115 2.06 -9.87 19.27
C PRO A 115 3.03 -8.95 20.02
N PHE A 116 2.52 -7.79 20.47
CA PHE A 116 3.25 -6.78 21.21
C PHE A 116 2.45 -6.30 22.42
N GLY A 117 3.15 -5.90 23.48
CA GLY A 117 2.57 -5.28 24.66
C GLY A 117 1.99 -3.89 24.38
N ASP A 118 1.24 -3.37 25.34
CA ASP A 118 0.74 -2.01 25.30
C ASP A 118 1.92 -1.02 25.30
N LEU A 119 1.84 0.01 24.46
CA LEU A 119 2.84 1.08 24.38
C LEU A 119 4.27 0.59 24.08
N GLU A 120 4.42 -0.52 23.38
CA GLU A 120 5.75 -1.12 23.12
C GLU A 120 6.45 -0.55 21.88
N LEU A 121 5.71 -0.18 20.83
CA LEU A 121 6.28 0.09 19.52
C LEU A 121 6.49 1.58 19.26
N SER A 122 7.73 1.97 18.99
CA SER A 122 8.10 3.36 18.66
C SER A 122 7.81 3.72 17.19
N SER A 123 7.74 2.74 16.29
CA SER A 123 7.54 2.96 14.85
C SER A 123 6.76 1.81 14.23
N VAL A 124 5.58 2.12 13.68
CA VAL A 124 4.65 1.13 13.07
C VAL A 124 4.13 1.67 11.76
N SER A 125 3.95 0.81 10.75
CA SER A 125 3.17 1.13 9.55
C SER A 125 2.04 0.13 9.32
N CYS A 126 0.94 0.63 8.75
CA CYS A 126 -0.20 -0.16 8.29
C CYS A 126 -0.77 0.55 7.04
N LEU A 127 -0.30 0.11 5.85
CA LEU A 127 -0.48 0.81 4.59
C LEU A 127 -1.34 0.00 3.64
N HIS A 128 -2.59 0.43 3.41
CA HIS A 128 -3.59 -0.28 2.59
C HIS A 128 -3.89 -1.70 3.10
N VAL A 129 -4.18 -1.84 4.39
CA VAL A 129 -4.50 -3.10 5.07
C VAL A 129 -5.83 -3.03 5.80
N ALA A 130 -6.01 -2.02 6.67
CA ALA A 130 -7.15 -1.94 7.60
C ALA A 130 -8.51 -1.90 6.89
N GLU A 131 -8.59 -1.38 5.67
CA GLU A 131 -9.79 -1.34 4.83
C GLU A 131 -10.29 -2.72 4.42
N HIS A 132 -9.46 -3.74 4.47
CA HIS A 132 -9.80 -5.10 4.09
C HIS A 132 -10.36 -5.93 5.25
N ILE A 133 -10.03 -5.57 6.48
CA ILE A 133 -10.28 -6.38 7.68
C ILE A 133 -11.79 -6.55 7.93
N GLY A 134 -12.21 -7.79 8.13
CA GLY A 134 -13.62 -8.13 8.35
C GLY A 134 -14.47 -8.20 7.08
N LEU A 135 -13.84 -8.37 5.90
CA LEU A 135 -14.54 -8.60 4.64
C LEU A 135 -14.43 -10.05 4.13
N GLY A 136 -13.72 -10.92 4.84
CA GLY A 136 -13.51 -12.31 4.46
C GLY A 136 -12.56 -12.49 3.27
N ARG A 137 -11.88 -11.43 2.84
CA ARG A 137 -11.02 -11.43 1.64
C ARG A 137 -9.83 -12.39 1.78
N TYR A 138 -9.28 -12.46 2.96
CA TYR A 138 -8.09 -13.28 3.27
C TYR A 138 -8.41 -14.46 4.19
N GLY A 139 -9.69 -14.83 4.30
CA GLY A 139 -10.17 -15.88 5.20
C GLY A 139 -10.48 -15.38 6.61
N ASP A 140 -10.45 -14.08 6.82
CA ASP A 140 -10.80 -13.39 8.05
C ASP A 140 -12.32 -13.48 8.32
N ALA A 141 -12.71 -13.46 9.60
CA ALA A 141 -14.10 -13.43 10.01
C ALA A 141 -14.79 -12.15 9.51
N ILE A 142 -16.07 -12.27 9.12
CA ILE A 142 -16.86 -11.10 8.71
C ILE A 142 -17.11 -10.20 9.91
N ASP A 143 -16.62 -8.96 9.83
CA ASP A 143 -16.77 -7.96 10.89
C ASP A 143 -16.90 -6.55 10.30
N PRO A 144 -18.09 -5.93 10.35
CA PRO A 144 -18.26 -4.55 9.89
C PRO A 144 -17.39 -3.51 10.60
N LEU A 145 -16.91 -3.81 11.80
CA LEU A 145 -16.04 -2.92 12.59
C LEU A 145 -14.55 -3.20 12.43
N GLY A 146 -14.15 -4.06 11.48
CA GLY A 146 -12.78 -4.52 11.30
C GLY A 146 -11.75 -3.38 11.22
N THR A 147 -11.98 -2.35 10.40
CA THR A 147 -11.09 -1.17 10.30
C THR A 147 -10.93 -0.45 11.64
N ARG A 148 -12.04 -0.23 12.38
CA ARG A 148 -12.00 0.47 13.67
C ARG A 148 -11.25 -0.35 14.73
N LYS A 149 -11.44 -1.67 14.75
CA LYS A 149 -10.70 -2.57 15.64
C LYS A 149 -9.21 -2.60 15.33
N ALA A 150 -8.83 -2.59 14.03
CA ALA A 150 -7.44 -2.49 13.63
C ALA A 150 -6.80 -1.18 14.12
N ILE A 151 -7.50 -0.04 14.00
CA ILE A 151 -7.04 1.26 14.52
C ILE A 151 -6.83 1.21 16.03
N ARG A 152 -7.76 0.61 16.79
CA ARG A 152 -7.63 0.43 18.24
C ARG A 152 -6.39 -0.38 18.60
N GLU A 153 -6.15 -1.49 17.92
CA GLU A 153 -5.03 -2.37 18.21
C GLU A 153 -3.69 -1.71 17.85
N LEU A 154 -3.61 -1.00 16.70
CA LEU A 154 -2.45 -0.22 16.33
C LEU A 154 -2.16 0.91 17.33
N ALA A 155 -3.19 1.57 17.82
CA ALA A 155 -3.05 2.57 18.87
C ALA A 155 -2.59 1.92 20.20
N ARG A 156 -3.13 0.76 20.60
CA ARG A 156 -2.74 0.06 21.84
C ARG A 156 -1.21 -0.18 21.90
N VAL A 157 -0.64 -0.69 20.83
CA VAL A 157 0.80 -1.04 20.79
C VAL A 157 1.72 0.16 20.62
N LEU A 158 1.21 1.32 20.20
CA LEU A 158 2.01 2.50 19.91
C LEU A 158 2.55 3.15 21.18
N ALA A 159 3.87 3.22 21.34
CA ALA A 159 4.56 3.79 22.49
C ALA A 159 4.29 5.29 22.63
N VAL A 160 4.51 5.82 23.84
CA VAL A 160 4.52 7.28 24.08
C VAL A 160 5.63 7.91 23.23
N GLY A 161 5.29 8.93 22.45
CA GLY A 161 6.20 9.53 21.46
C GLY A 161 6.39 8.71 20.18
N GLY A 162 5.81 7.51 20.10
CA GLY A 162 5.84 6.64 18.94
C GLY A 162 5.03 7.19 17.74
N ARG A 163 5.33 6.69 16.56
CA ARG A 163 4.70 7.09 15.30
C ARG A 163 4.09 5.91 14.57
N LEU A 164 2.85 6.10 14.12
CA LEU A 164 2.15 5.19 13.23
C LEU A 164 1.98 5.87 11.87
N TYR A 165 2.45 5.21 10.83
CA TYR A 165 2.24 5.58 9.44
C TYR A 165 1.06 4.75 8.93
N PHE A 166 -0.07 5.40 8.72
CA PHE A 166 -1.31 4.71 8.39
C PHE A 166 -1.88 5.23 7.09
N ALA A 167 -2.36 4.32 6.23
CA ALA A 167 -3.01 4.73 5.00
C ALA A 167 -4.11 3.76 4.60
N LEU A 168 -5.18 4.34 4.02
CA LEU A 168 -6.30 3.58 3.47
C LEU A 168 -7.08 4.42 2.45
N PRO A 169 -7.99 3.79 1.67
CA PRO A 169 -8.88 4.53 0.78
C PRO A 169 -9.83 5.43 1.55
N VAL A 170 -9.91 6.70 1.11
CA VAL A 170 -10.79 7.72 1.68
C VAL A 170 -11.66 8.38 0.62
N GLY A 171 -12.78 8.95 1.06
CA GLY A 171 -13.75 9.62 0.22
C GLY A 171 -15.16 9.42 0.72
N ARG A 172 -16.14 9.36 -0.20
CA ARG A 172 -17.52 9.02 0.14
C ARG A 172 -17.58 7.61 0.70
N PRO A 173 -18.08 7.39 1.91
CA PRO A 173 -18.11 6.08 2.56
C PRO A 173 -18.76 5.02 1.67
N LYS A 174 -18.04 3.91 1.47
CA LYS A 174 -18.51 2.80 0.64
C LYS A 174 -17.84 1.50 1.03
N VAL A 175 -18.59 0.40 0.95
CA VAL A 175 -18.05 -0.96 0.99
C VAL A 175 -18.07 -1.55 -0.41
N VAL A 176 -16.91 -1.94 -0.92
CA VAL A 176 -16.75 -2.74 -2.14
C VAL A 176 -16.49 -4.18 -1.69
N PHE A 177 -17.57 -4.93 -1.46
CA PHE A 177 -17.49 -6.28 -0.91
C PHE A 177 -16.95 -7.27 -1.98
N ASN A 178 -16.01 -8.16 -1.69
CA ASN A 178 -15.16 -8.29 -0.48
C ASN A 178 -13.76 -7.66 -0.69
N ALA A 179 -13.69 -6.56 -1.44
CA ALA A 179 -12.42 -5.96 -1.83
C ALA A 179 -11.85 -5.01 -0.76
N HIS A 180 -12.58 -3.94 -0.42
CA HIS A 180 -12.12 -2.90 0.51
C HIS A 180 -13.27 -1.99 0.97
N ARG A 181 -12.99 -1.19 1.99
CA ARG A 181 -13.82 -0.05 2.40
C ARG A 181 -13.20 1.26 1.96
N ILE A 182 -14.04 2.24 1.70
CA ILE A 182 -13.68 3.65 1.55
C ILE A 182 -14.30 4.36 2.75
N HIS A 183 -13.51 5.13 3.48
CA HIS A 183 -13.97 5.82 4.69
C HIS A 183 -14.01 7.34 4.49
N ASP A 184 -14.88 8.02 5.21
CA ASP A 184 -14.75 9.47 5.40
C ASP A 184 -13.42 9.75 6.13
N PRO A 185 -12.51 10.56 5.57
CA PRO A 185 -11.19 10.77 6.17
C PRO A 185 -11.26 11.44 7.55
N THR A 186 -12.30 12.23 7.82
CA THR A 186 -12.49 12.86 9.14
C THR A 186 -12.92 11.85 10.19
N THR A 187 -13.66 10.81 9.80
CA THR A 187 -14.04 9.69 10.69
C THR A 187 -12.79 8.90 11.12
N ILE A 188 -11.84 8.69 10.24
CA ILE A 188 -10.56 8.03 10.60
C ILE A 188 -9.79 8.86 11.62
N SER A 189 -9.69 10.17 11.43
CA SER A 189 -9.04 11.08 12.39
C SER A 189 -9.75 11.07 13.75
N GLN A 190 -11.09 11.02 13.76
CA GLN A 190 -11.87 10.90 14.99
C GLN A 190 -11.59 9.60 15.72
N TRP A 191 -11.56 8.45 15.02
CA TRP A 191 -11.25 7.15 15.64
C TRP A 191 -9.87 7.13 16.29
N PHE A 192 -8.86 7.74 15.67
CA PHE A 192 -7.55 7.89 16.30
C PHE A 192 -7.63 8.72 17.59
N GLY A 193 -8.37 9.83 17.59
CA GLY A 193 -8.59 10.65 18.78
C GLY A 193 -9.29 9.90 19.93
N GLU A 194 -10.25 9.04 19.62
CA GLU A 194 -10.96 8.18 20.60
C GLU A 194 -10.02 7.17 21.28
N GLU A 195 -8.93 6.75 20.59
CA GLU A 195 -7.90 5.84 21.14
C GLU A 195 -6.71 6.60 21.80
N GLY A 196 -6.84 7.90 22.02
CA GLY A 196 -5.82 8.71 22.70
C GLY A 196 -4.55 8.98 21.89
N VAL A 197 -4.63 8.88 20.57
CA VAL A 197 -3.54 9.25 19.63
C VAL A 197 -4.02 10.37 18.70
N ARG A 198 -3.08 11.16 18.20
CA ARG A 198 -3.42 12.32 17.35
C ARG A 198 -2.84 12.19 15.95
N VAL A 199 -3.56 12.65 14.96
CA VAL A 199 -3.03 12.86 13.61
C VAL A 199 -2.13 14.11 13.66
N GLU A 200 -0.84 13.93 13.38
CA GLU A 200 0.17 15.01 13.35
C GLU A 200 0.27 15.61 11.96
N GLU A 201 0.23 14.77 10.91
CA GLU A 201 0.23 15.18 9.52
C GLU A 201 -0.80 14.37 8.73
N PHE A 202 -1.38 14.99 7.72
CA PHE A 202 -2.25 14.33 6.76
C PHE A 202 -1.86 14.71 5.34
N ALA A 203 -1.55 13.71 4.54
CA ALA A 203 -1.32 13.86 3.11
C ALA A 203 -2.30 12.98 2.33
N ALA A 204 -2.44 13.21 1.04
CA ALA A 204 -3.36 12.42 0.23
C ALA A 204 -2.90 12.25 -1.22
N VAL A 205 -3.48 11.24 -1.88
CA VAL A 205 -3.54 11.15 -3.34
C VAL A 205 -5.00 11.26 -3.74
N ASP A 206 -5.34 12.28 -4.53
CA ASP A 206 -6.73 12.54 -4.95
C ASP A 206 -7.20 11.57 -6.07
N ASP A 207 -8.48 11.64 -6.43
CA ASP A 207 -9.11 10.87 -7.52
C ASP A 207 -8.45 11.07 -8.90
N ARG A 208 -7.64 12.13 -9.07
CA ARG A 208 -6.88 12.44 -10.29
C ARG A 208 -5.47 11.90 -10.24
N GLY A 209 -5.09 11.21 -9.16
CA GLY A 209 -3.76 10.69 -8.94
C GLY A 209 -2.72 11.76 -8.59
N ARG A 210 -3.13 12.93 -8.07
CA ARG A 210 -2.21 14.00 -7.66
C ARG A 210 -1.87 13.84 -6.18
N PHE A 211 -0.61 13.95 -5.86
CA PHE A 211 -0.15 13.99 -4.47
C PHE A 211 -0.39 15.36 -3.85
N CYS A 212 -1.01 15.39 -2.68
CA CYS A 212 -1.35 16.57 -1.88
C CYS A 212 -0.69 16.41 -0.50
N PRO A 213 0.49 17.02 -0.27
CA PRO A 213 1.27 16.81 0.96
C PRO A 213 0.61 17.37 2.22
N ASP A 214 -0.11 18.49 2.10
CA ASP A 214 -0.76 19.21 3.22
C ASP A 214 -2.27 19.27 2.97
N ALA A 215 -2.88 18.11 2.72
CA ALA A 215 -4.30 18.02 2.43
C ALA A 215 -5.15 18.27 3.69
N ASP A 216 -6.30 18.91 3.51
CA ASP A 216 -7.33 18.92 4.55
C ASP A 216 -8.21 17.66 4.38
N PRO A 217 -8.36 16.84 5.41
CA PRO A 217 -9.25 15.66 5.33
C PRO A 217 -10.67 16.02 4.86
N ARG A 218 -11.17 17.21 5.20
CA ARG A 218 -12.51 17.67 4.82
C ARG A 218 -12.69 17.82 3.32
N ASP A 219 -11.63 18.20 2.59
CA ASP A 219 -11.66 18.40 1.13
C ASP A 219 -11.74 17.09 0.35
N LEU A 220 -11.46 15.96 1.02
CA LEU A 220 -11.47 14.64 0.40
C LEU A 220 -12.77 13.86 0.61
N ARG A 221 -13.71 14.39 1.40
CA ARG A 221 -14.96 13.69 1.75
C ARG A 221 -15.82 13.32 0.53
N ASP A 222 -15.72 14.10 -0.53
CA ASP A 222 -16.47 13.91 -1.77
C ASP A 222 -15.73 13.12 -2.85
N GLN A 223 -14.49 12.72 -2.61
CA GLN A 223 -13.71 11.89 -3.51
C GLN A 223 -14.33 10.49 -3.64
N ARG A 224 -14.09 9.83 -4.78
CA ARG A 224 -14.59 8.48 -5.02
C ARG A 224 -13.67 7.40 -4.48
N TYR A 225 -12.36 7.62 -4.61
CA TYR A 225 -11.32 6.67 -4.24
C TYR A 225 -9.96 7.38 -4.13
N ALA A 226 -9.83 8.26 -3.16
CA ALA A 226 -8.56 8.88 -2.79
C ALA A 226 -7.79 7.99 -1.82
N CYS A 227 -6.49 8.21 -1.65
CA CYS A 227 -5.68 7.60 -0.60
C CYS A 227 -5.40 8.63 0.49
N GLY A 228 -5.88 8.41 1.71
CA GLY A 228 -5.51 9.18 2.89
C GLY A 228 -4.29 8.59 3.57
N MET A 229 -3.31 9.43 3.88
CA MET A 229 -2.04 9.06 4.53
C MET A 229 -1.91 9.86 5.82
N TYR A 230 -1.87 9.18 6.94
CA TYR A 230 -1.89 9.74 8.29
C TYR A 230 -0.58 9.46 9.01
N LEU A 231 0.14 10.48 9.42
CA LEU A 231 1.16 10.38 10.45
C LEU A 231 0.49 10.57 11.80
N VAL A 232 0.46 9.50 12.58
CA VAL A 232 -0.22 9.49 13.88
C VAL A 232 0.81 9.36 14.99
N ARG A 233 0.60 10.08 16.10
CA ARG A 233 1.49 10.10 17.26
C ARG A 233 0.72 9.90 18.56
N ARG A 234 1.35 9.18 19.48
CA ARG A 234 0.88 9.08 20.86
C ARG A 234 1.56 10.12 21.74
#